data_4cd71af0f37a4759c1cf901e60c63b67
#
_entry.id   4cd71af0f37a4759c1cf901e60c63b67
#
_cell.length_a   1.000
_cell.length_b   1.000
_cell.length_c   1.000
_cell.angle_alpha   90.00
_cell.angle_beta   90.00
_cell.angle_gamma   90.00
#
_symmetry.space_group_name_H-M   'P 1'
#
loop_
_entity.id
_entity.type
_entity.pdbx_description
1 polymer ?
#
loop_
_entity_poly.entity_id
_entity_poly.type
_entity_poly.pdbx_seq_one_letter_code
_entity_poly.pdbx_strand_id
1 'polypeptide(L)'
;MFFSKSIKNNPKAYIAFKSKGNPQKISKYQNAYSRIKSLAIIDEAKYKDVHGNLNDLDYVLHYLYYGVNDSLDIQQSYVSDVFNLEFYKNTYGVENPVLDYVLDGFYKHNQVNVLDNGYINTLEIDLYEQYFSNEKLKVEDIVSNSYYIHDKRTLIPYIQRENPIKMDRIRVGVFTNDPFENLAPCPYIRLHALFSKLSESEKFTFFMYGMDSFVMMDIDNILRCKLFDVVVVQRILPFLDILREKCQKYGIKLVYETDDDLLGVEKNSPSYEYVNRVSKSIEDFIDASDVITVTTPTLAAKFDENKTVIIPNYYVDSVFDIKDDIKKEGRLKLGYYGTLTHSKDLFLIKNVILKLNEKYDFDFEVIGGFNASDDVDEEWFKPIELPPNNMDFEKFMGWLSKTIDWDIAVVPLEDSPFNQCKSELKFIELAILGLPGVYSDMCVYNNVVSDGVDGFLASDDEEWIEKIEKLILDKSLRKNIRNNALNKVLSDYLIDDRIEKWSSVLTK
;
A
#
# COMPACT_ATOMS: atom_id res chain seq x y z
N MET A 1 35.88 -33.94 3.87
CA MET A 1 34.48 -34.34 3.63
C MET A 1 33.97 -33.53 2.46
N PHE A 2 33.81 -34.14 1.28
CA PHE A 2 33.34 -33.42 0.08
C PHE A 2 31.84 -33.20 0.21
N PHE A 3 31.42 -31.94 0.31
CA PHE A 3 30.02 -31.56 0.27
C PHE A 3 29.43 -31.79 -1.12
N SER A 4 28.22 -32.34 -1.20
CA SER A 4 27.52 -32.38 -2.47
C SER A 4 27.27 -30.96 -2.99
N LYS A 5 27.39 -30.75 -4.28
CA LYS A 5 27.17 -29.44 -4.94
C LYS A 5 25.81 -28.85 -4.61
N SER A 6 24.81 -29.69 -4.27
CA SER A 6 23.47 -29.31 -3.90
C SER A 6 23.37 -28.57 -2.54
N ILE A 7 24.25 -28.91 -1.57
CA ILE A 7 24.24 -28.23 -0.25
C ILE A 7 24.95 -26.86 -0.35
N LYS A 8 26.02 -26.79 -1.14
CA LYS A 8 26.77 -25.53 -1.34
C LYS A 8 25.92 -24.44 -2.02
N ASN A 9 25.03 -24.85 -2.91
CA ASN A 9 24.15 -23.94 -3.65
C ASN A 9 22.84 -23.61 -2.95
N ASN A 10 22.63 -24.11 -1.72
CA ASN A 10 21.44 -23.81 -0.92
C ASN A 10 21.87 -23.16 0.41
N PRO A 11 21.81 -21.81 0.51
CA PRO A 11 22.26 -21.10 1.71
C PRO A 11 21.60 -21.58 3.01
N LYS A 12 20.30 -21.87 2.99
CA LYS A 12 19.58 -22.36 4.18
C LYS A 12 20.13 -23.73 4.64
N ALA A 13 20.33 -24.66 3.69
CA ALA A 13 20.88 -25.98 4.01
C ALA A 13 22.33 -25.90 4.50
N TYR A 14 23.13 -25.03 3.89
CA TYR A 14 24.52 -24.84 4.28
C TYR A 14 24.64 -24.24 5.70
N ILE A 15 23.86 -23.20 5.99
CA ILE A 15 23.82 -22.57 7.32
C ILE A 15 23.35 -23.58 8.39
N ALA A 16 22.29 -24.33 8.12
CA ALA A 16 21.78 -25.34 9.05
C ALA A 16 22.85 -26.39 9.37
N PHE A 17 23.55 -26.87 8.33
CA PHE A 17 24.65 -27.83 8.49
C PHE A 17 25.80 -27.27 9.32
N LYS A 18 26.32 -26.07 8.97
CA LYS A 18 27.43 -25.42 9.69
C LYS A 18 27.06 -25.07 11.13
N SER A 19 25.82 -24.81 11.39
CA SER A 19 25.30 -24.53 12.74
C SER A 19 25.04 -25.77 13.56
N LYS A 20 25.31 -26.96 13.04
CA LYS A 20 25.09 -28.27 13.68
C LYS A 20 23.66 -28.44 14.20
N GLY A 21 22.66 -27.91 13.48
CA GLY A 21 21.25 -27.98 13.84
C GLY A 21 20.83 -27.07 15.00
N ASN A 22 21.69 -26.21 15.54
CA ASN A 22 21.31 -25.27 16.60
C ASN A 22 20.38 -24.18 16.05
N PRO A 23 19.08 -24.11 16.50
CA PRO A 23 18.09 -23.19 15.91
C PRO A 23 18.46 -21.70 16.04
N GLN A 24 18.99 -21.29 17.19
CA GLN A 24 19.37 -19.90 17.44
C GLN A 24 20.53 -19.47 16.52
N LYS A 25 21.52 -20.36 16.36
CA LYS A 25 22.66 -20.12 15.49
C LYS A 25 22.24 -20.11 14.01
N ILE A 26 21.31 -21.01 13.63
CA ILE A 26 20.72 -21.03 12.27
C ILE A 26 20.04 -19.71 11.96
N SER A 27 19.15 -19.25 12.83
CA SER A 27 18.43 -17.98 12.66
C SER A 27 19.39 -16.80 12.57
N LYS A 28 20.38 -16.72 13.48
CA LYS A 28 21.37 -15.64 13.52
C LYS A 28 22.16 -15.54 12.20
N TYR A 29 22.63 -16.65 11.65
CA TYR A 29 23.40 -16.65 10.41
C TYR A 29 22.54 -16.53 9.15
N GLN A 30 21.31 -16.99 9.15
CA GLN A 30 20.36 -16.72 8.07
C GLN A 30 20.05 -15.22 7.96
N ASN A 31 19.81 -14.58 9.07
CA ASN A 31 19.60 -13.13 9.12
C ASN A 31 20.86 -12.36 8.68
N ALA A 32 22.05 -12.76 9.12
CA ALA A 32 23.31 -12.14 8.68
C ALA A 32 23.52 -12.28 7.17
N TYR A 33 23.26 -13.48 6.62
CA TYR A 33 23.32 -13.72 5.18
C TYR A 33 22.37 -12.78 4.41
N SER A 34 21.11 -12.73 4.84
CA SER A 34 20.11 -11.87 4.20
C SER A 34 20.50 -10.39 4.26
N ARG A 35 21.06 -9.93 5.39
CA ARG A 35 21.52 -8.55 5.55
C ARG A 35 22.65 -8.20 4.62
N ILE A 36 23.70 -9.01 4.56
CA ILE A 36 24.82 -8.73 3.66
C ILE A 36 24.33 -8.61 2.20
N LYS A 37 23.38 -9.48 1.80
CA LYS A 37 22.81 -9.45 0.45
C LYS A 37 21.93 -8.22 0.21
N SER A 38 20.99 -7.96 1.11
CA SER A 38 20.00 -6.88 0.94
C SER A 38 20.63 -5.50 1.06
N LEU A 39 21.64 -5.35 1.94
CA LEU A 39 22.35 -4.10 2.14
C LEU A 39 23.48 -3.87 1.15
N ALA A 40 23.78 -4.87 0.32
CA ALA A 40 24.95 -4.85 -0.55
C ALA A 40 26.23 -4.40 0.17
N ILE A 41 26.40 -4.81 1.45
CA ILE A 41 27.57 -4.44 2.26
C ILE A 41 28.87 -4.91 1.63
N ILE A 42 28.83 -6.08 0.96
CA ILE A 42 29.98 -6.67 0.27
C ILE A 42 29.70 -6.67 -1.23
N ASP A 43 30.57 -6.05 -2.00
CA ASP A 43 30.57 -6.09 -3.46
C ASP A 43 31.04 -7.47 -3.92
N GLU A 44 30.18 -8.22 -4.58
CA GLU A 44 30.44 -9.59 -5.02
C GLU A 44 31.61 -9.71 -5.98
N ALA A 45 31.71 -8.77 -6.94
CA ALA A 45 32.76 -8.80 -7.95
C ALA A 45 34.13 -8.53 -7.30
N LYS A 46 34.23 -7.47 -6.53
CA LYS A 46 35.45 -7.12 -5.82
C LYS A 46 35.85 -8.18 -4.79
N TYR A 47 34.87 -8.78 -4.11
CA TYR A 47 35.16 -9.87 -3.16
C TYR A 47 35.74 -11.10 -3.86
N LYS A 48 35.21 -11.47 -5.03
CA LYS A 48 35.73 -12.57 -5.83
C LYS A 48 37.12 -12.30 -6.41
N ASP A 49 37.39 -11.06 -6.80
CA ASP A 49 38.71 -10.65 -7.27
C ASP A 49 39.78 -10.80 -6.18
N VAL A 50 39.46 -10.47 -4.94
CA VAL A 50 40.37 -10.58 -3.78
C VAL A 50 40.60 -12.05 -3.36
N HIS A 51 39.50 -12.82 -3.31
CA HIS A 51 39.53 -14.17 -2.72
C HIS A 51 39.65 -15.32 -3.74
N GLY A 52 39.58 -15.01 -5.03
CA GLY A 52 39.74 -16.00 -6.09
C GLY A 52 38.62 -17.04 -6.12
N ASN A 53 39.02 -18.33 -6.20
CA ASN A 53 38.06 -19.43 -6.28
C ASN A 53 37.39 -19.69 -4.93
N LEU A 54 36.09 -19.40 -4.83
CA LEU A 54 35.28 -19.60 -3.64
C LEU A 54 34.81 -21.06 -3.46
N ASN A 55 35.38 -22.01 -4.18
CA ASN A 55 35.01 -23.44 -4.13
C ASN A 55 33.51 -23.70 -4.38
N ASP A 56 32.93 -23.04 -5.37
CA ASP A 56 31.52 -23.10 -5.71
C ASP A 56 30.57 -22.62 -4.58
N LEU A 57 31.07 -21.86 -3.62
CA LEU A 57 30.24 -21.31 -2.57
C LEU A 57 29.76 -19.89 -2.92
N ASP A 58 28.56 -19.54 -2.45
CA ASP A 58 28.06 -18.15 -2.50
C ASP A 58 29.04 -17.24 -1.73
N TYR A 59 29.30 -16.05 -2.26
CA TYR A 59 30.31 -15.15 -1.69
C TYR A 59 29.99 -14.72 -0.26
N VAL A 60 28.71 -14.56 0.10
CA VAL A 60 28.32 -14.24 1.47
C VAL A 60 28.53 -15.42 2.42
N LEU A 61 28.21 -16.64 1.96
CA LEU A 61 28.52 -17.84 2.74
C LEU A 61 30.03 -18.01 2.92
N HIS A 62 30.80 -17.74 1.87
CA HIS A 62 32.26 -17.77 1.95
C HIS A 62 32.75 -16.75 2.99
N TYR A 63 32.28 -15.51 2.93
CA TYR A 63 32.59 -14.48 3.91
C TYR A 63 32.24 -14.90 5.34
N LEU A 64 31.01 -15.35 5.59
CA LEU A 64 30.52 -15.68 6.95
C LEU A 64 31.25 -16.86 7.61
N TYR A 65 31.78 -17.79 6.84
CA TYR A 65 32.35 -19.02 7.39
C TYR A 65 33.87 -19.20 7.15
N TYR A 66 34.43 -18.48 6.23
CA TYR A 66 35.85 -18.58 5.87
C TYR A 66 36.57 -17.22 5.90
N GLY A 67 35.95 -16.17 5.35
CA GLY A 67 36.55 -14.84 5.33
C GLY A 67 36.81 -14.23 6.72
N VAL A 68 36.12 -14.75 7.73
CA VAL A 68 36.27 -14.32 9.13
C VAL A 68 37.41 -15.01 9.87
N ASN A 69 37.74 -16.26 9.47
CA ASN A 69 38.69 -17.11 10.22
C ASN A 69 40.11 -17.09 9.67
N ASP A 70 40.33 -16.55 8.48
CA ASP A 70 41.59 -16.65 7.78
C ASP A 70 42.54 -15.45 8.01
N SER A 71 42.37 -14.69 9.10
CA SER A 71 43.23 -13.52 9.37
C SER A 71 43.45 -12.57 8.16
N LEU A 72 42.59 -12.71 7.16
CA LEU A 72 42.56 -11.80 6.03
C LEU A 72 42.03 -10.48 6.53
N ASP A 73 42.85 -9.48 6.54
CA ASP A 73 42.43 -8.11 6.82
C ASP A 73 41.21 -7.80 5.96
N ILE A 74 40.08 -7.56 6.62
CA ILE A 74 38.90 -7.11 5.94
C ILE A 74 39.28 -5.82 5.25
N GLN A 75 39.27 -5.86 3.92
CA GLN A 75 39.70 -4.71 3.14
C GLN A 75 38.48 -3.89 2.73
N GLN A 76 38.56 -2.58 2.93
CA GLN A 76 37.55 -1.66 2.43
C GLN A 76 37.30 -1.82 0.92
N SER A 77 38.29 -2.36 0.18
CA SER A 77 38.19 -2.56 -1.28
C SER A 77 37.00 -3.36 -1.78
N TYR A 78 36.48 -4.32 -0.99
CA TYR A 78 35.30 -5.10 -1.36
C TYR A 78 34.08 -4.80 -0.49
N VAL A 79 34.23 -3.95 0.52
CA VAL A 79 33.11 -3.45 1.29
C VAL A 79 32.55 -2.23 0.58
N SER A 80 31.25 -2.13 0.48
CA SER A 80 30.60 -1.00 -0.19
C SER A 80 30.83 0.29 0.59
N ASP A 81 30.74 1.42 -0.10
CA ASP A 81 30.94 2.75 0.48
C ASP A 81 29.91 3.09 1.57
N VAL A 82 28.81 2.34 1.63
CA VAL A 82 27.79 2.45 2.70
C VAL A 82 28.36 2.07 4.06
N PHE A 83 29.34 1.16 4.11
CA PHE A 83 29.93 0.65 5.34
C PHE A 83 31.38 1.06 5.49
N ASN A 84 31.68 1.99 6.39
CA ASN A 84 33.04 2.43 6.68
C ASN A 84 33.66 1.56 7.76
N LEU A 85 34.58 0.68 7.36
CA LEU A 85 35.26 -0.27 8.26
C LEU A 85 36.03 0.43 9.38
N GLU A 86 36.78 1.47 9.05
CA GLU A 86 37.63 2.19 10.00
C GLU A 86 36.76 2.94 11.02
N PHE A 87 35.73 3.64 10.55
CA PHE A 87 34.78 4.32 11.42
C PHE A 87 34.15 3.34 12.41
N TYR A 88 33.61 2.22 11.90
CA TYR A 88 32.92 1.24 12.74
C TYR A 88 33.88 0.59 13.77
N LYS A 89 35.06 0.20 13.31
CA LYS A 89 36.09 -0.38 14.18
C LYS A 89 36.52 0.57 15.32
N ASN A 90 36.72 1.83 14.98
CA ASN A 90 37.14 2.85 15.95
C ASN A 90 36.03 3.21 16.93
N THR A 91 34.79 3.26 16.45
CA THR A 91 33.61 3.63 17.26
C THR A 91 33.22 2.53 18.23
N TYR A 92 33.25 1.26 17.81
CA TYR A 92 32.73 0.14 18.61
C TYR A 92 33.84 -0.81 19.15
N GLY A 93 35.08 -0.61 18.78
CA GLY A 93 36.19 -1.40 19.31
C GLY A 93 36.21 -2.86 18.90
N VAL A 94 35.68 -3.18 17.71
CA VAL A 94 35.50 -4.57 17.24
C VAL A 94 36.57 -4.96 16.23
N GLU A 95 36.98 -6.25 16.24
CA GLU A 95 38.00 -6.74 15.30
C GLU A 95 37.42 -6.95 13.89
N ASN A 96 36.18 -7.42 13.79
CA ASN A 96 35.50 -7.66 12.52
C ASN A 96 34.22 -6.83 12.40
N PRO A 97 34.32 -5.60 11.84
CA PRO A 97 33.23 -4.65 11.78
C PRO A 97 31.96 -5.17 11.06
N VAL A 98 32.11 -5.76 9.87
CA VAL A 98 30.96 -6.23 9.10
C VAL A 98 30.26 -7.39 9.82
N LEU A 99 31.01 -8.34 10.36
CA LEU A 99 30.42 -9.46 11.05
C LEU A 99 29.73 -9.04 12.35
N ASP A 100 30.36 -8.16 13.13
CA ASP A 100 29.76 -7.59 14.33
C ASP A 100 28.45 -6.90 14.00
N TYR A 101 28.48 -6.04 13.00
CA TYR A 101 27.29 -5.31 12.58
C TYR A 101 26.14 -6.24 12.17
N VAL A 102 26.35 -7.20 11.25
CA VAL A 102 25.27 -8.05 10.75
C VAL A 102 24.77 -9.06 11.78
N LEU A 103 25.53 -9.39 12.79
CA LEU A 103 25.14 -10.32 13.85
C LEU A 103 24.52 -9.64 15.07
N ASP A 104 25.06 -8.52 15.50
CA ASP A 104 24.71 -7.85 16.75
C ASP A 104 24.48 -6.34 16.62
N GLY A 105 25.37 -5.62 15.94
CA GLY A 105 25.36 -4.17 15.84
C GLY A 105 24.11 -3.62 15.17
N PHE A 106 23.60 -4.36 14.21
CA PHE A 106 22.32 -4.06 13.57
C PHE A 106 21.16 -3.94 14.58
N TYR A 107 21.04 -4.88 15.51
CA TYR A 107 20.00 -4.84 16.55
C TYR A 107 20.26 -3.80 17.63
N LYS A 108 21.50 -3.34 17.74
CA LYS A 108 21.90 -2.28 18.69
C LYS A 108 21.89 -0.89 18.04
N HIS A 109 21.49 -0.85 16.76
CA HIS A 109 21.45 0.38 16.00
C HIS A 109 22.81 1.07 15.85
N ASN A 110 23.87 0.28 15.72
CA ASN A 110 25.21 0.79 15.52
C ASN A 110 25.32 1.47 14.15
N GLN A 111 25.95 2.64 14.13
CA GLN A 111 26.26 3.35 12.90
C GLN A 111 27.29 2.63 12.06
N VAL A 112 27.14 2.69 10.75
CA VAL A 112 28.08 2.07 9.80
C VAL A 112 29.02 3.08 9.15
N ASN A 113 28.71 4.38 9.22
CA ASN A 113 29.58 5.48 8.80
C ASN A 113 29.14 6.79 9.45
N VAL A 114 29.91 7.86 9.25
CA VAL A 114 29.65 9.20 9.84
C VAL A 114 28.34 9.80 9.34
N LEU A 115 27.91 9.44 8.12
CA LEU A 115 26.70 9.96 7.47
C LEU A 115 25.50 9.05 7.67
N ASP A 116 25.72 7.90 8.30
CA ASP A 116 24.65 6.93 8.51
C ASP A 116 23.62 7.44 9.52
N ASN A 117 22.46 7.70 9.03
CA ASN A 117 21.29 7.99 9.83
C ASN A 117 20.14 7.05 9.46
N GLY A 118 20.49 5.94 8.87
CA GLY A 118 19.58 4.88 8.55
C GLY A 118 18.73 5.07 7.28
N TYR A 119 18.77 6.24 6.67
CA TYR A 119 18.06 6.48 5.40
C TYR A 119 18.91 6.43 4.21
N ILE A 120 20.17 6.59 4.46
CA ILE A 120 21.09 6.90 3.43
C ILE A 120 21.49 5.60 2.78
N ASN A 121 21.04 5.43 1.58
CA ASN A 121 21.70 4.56 0.64
C ASN A 121 22.77 5.37 -0.10
N THR A 122 23.61 4.69 -0.87
CA THR A 122 24.69 5.31 -1.62
C THR A 122 24.28 6.46 -2.57
N LEU A 123 23.01 6.56 -2.94
CA LEU A 123 22.48 7.64 -3.78
C LEU A 123 22.15 8.90 -2.96
N GLU A 124 21.99 8.77 -1.67
CA GLU A 124 21.47 9.81 -0.79
C GLU A 124 22.51 10.42 0.13
N ILE A 125 23.71 9.84 0.18
CA ILE A 125 24.81 10.40 0.98
C ILE A 125 25.12 11.84 0.58
N ASP A 126 25.30 12.10 -0.71
CA ASP A 126 25.57 13.44 -1.23
C ASP A 126 24.41 14.40 -0.95
N LEU A 127 23.20 13.90 -1.03
CA LEU A 127 21.99 14.66 -0.76
C LEU A 127 21.89 15.04 0.71
N TYR A 128 22.20 14.11 1.57
CA TYR A 128 22.22 14.34 3.00
C TYR A 128 23.26 15.36 3.39
N GLU A 129 24.46 15.29 2.82
CA GLU A 129 25.49 16.30 3.02
C GLU A 129 25.01 17.69 2.59
N GLN A 130 24.37 17.80 1.42
CA GLN A 130 23.79 19.07 0.97
C GLN A 130 22.70 19.57 1.93
N TYR A 131 21.80 18.70 2.33
CA TYR A 131 20.71 19.06 3.24
C TYR A 131 21.24 19.57 4.57
N PHE A 132 22.16 18.84 5.18
CA PHE A 132 22.66 19.18 6.49
C PHE A 132 23.66 20.33 6.52
N SER A 133 24.42 20.49 5.47
CA SER A 133 25.25 21.68 5.33
C SER A 133 24.42 22.96 5.21
N ASN A 134 23.29 22.91 4.54
CA ASN A 134 22.35 24.01 4.41
C ASN A 134 21.60 24.33 5.72
N GLU A 135 21.23 23.31 6.49
CA GLU A 135 20.52 23.45 7.77
C GLU A 135 21.44 23.71 8.96
N LYS A 136 22.76 23.77 8.75
CA LYS A 136 23.78 23.91 9.82
C LYS A 136 23.67 22.84 10.91
N LEU A 137 23.07 21.71 10.61
CA LEU A 137 23.03 20.57 11.50
C LEU A 137 24.36 19.83 11.41
N LYS A 138 24.92 19.46 12.54
CA LYS A 138 26.09 18.59 12.52
C LYS A 138 25.66 17.18 12.17
N VAL A 139 26.48 16.49 11.38
CA VAL A 139 26.22 15.10 11.02
C VAL A 139 26.06 14.23 12.28
N GLU A 140 26.81 14.55 13.34
CA GLU A 140 26.72 13.86 14.62
C GLU A 140 25.35 14.01 15.31
N ASP A 141 24.60 15.08 15.01
CA ASP A 141 23.26 15.31 15.56
C ASP A 141 22.17 14.50 14.83
N ILE A 142 22.51 13.93 13.68
CA ILE A 142 21.59 13.19 12.82
C ILE A 142 21.76 11.71 12.98
N VAL A 143 22.79 11.37 13.67
CA VAL A 143 23.19 10.00 13.85
C VAL A 143 22.07 9.20 14.47
N SER A 144 21.52 8.34 13.71
CA SER A 144 20.71 7.24 14.16
C SER A 144 20.78 6.12 13.16
N ASN A 145 20.76 5.04 13.63
CA ASN A 145 20.26 3.76 13.22
C ASN A 145 20.23 3.45 11.72
N SER A 146 21.01 2.51 11.42
CA SER A 146 21.14 1.79 10.18
C SER A 146 19.88 1.04 9.68
N TYR A 147 18.72 1.31 10.22
CA TYR A 147 17.49 0.60 9.88
C TYR A 147 17.10 0.63 8.42
N TYR A 148 17.42 1.71 7.79
CA TYR A 148 16.91 1.99 6.46
C TYR A 148 17.70 1.46 5.32
N ILE A 149 18.92 1.14 5.57
CA ILE A 149 19.77 0.49 4.57
C ILE A 149 19.15 -0.82 4.10
N HIS A 150 18.22 -1.37 4.90
CA HIS A 150 17.62 -2.66 4.60
C HIS A 150 16.59 -2.65 3.51
N ASP A 151 15.86 -1.60 3.44
CA ASP A 151 14.71 -1.60 2.57
C ASP A 151 14.78 -0.43 1.62
N LYS A 152 15.49 -0.66 0.52
CA LYS A 152 15.53 0.29 -0.60
C LYS A 152 14.12 0.66 -1.09
N ARG A 153 13.09 -0.10 -0.67
CA ARG A 153 11.70 0.18 -1.00
C ARG A 153 11.12 1.27 -0.14
N THR A 154 11.67 1.53 1.04
CA THR A 154 11.09 2.48 1.98
C THR A 154 11.47 3.92 1.74
N LEU A 155 12.64 4.17 1.20
CA LEU A 155 13.10 5.55 1.02
C LEU A 155 12.59 6.21 -0.24
N ILE A 156 12.62 5.48 -1.33
CA ILE A 156 12.15 5.95 -2.60
C ILE A 156 11.16 4.92 -3.06
N PRO A 157 9.99 4.98 -2.59
CA PRO A 157 9.06 4.06 -3.10
C PRO A 157 9.07 4.26 -4.57
N TYR A 158 9.36 3.15 -5.31
CA TYR A 158 8.66 2.92 -6.50
C TYR A 158 8.56 4.06 -7.51
N ILE A 159 8.27 5.27 -7.03
CA ILE A 159 7.99 6.45 -7.83
C ILE A 159 9.23 7.13 -8.37
N GLN A 160 10.35 7.03 -7.66
CA GLN A 160 11.54 7.83 -7.99
C GLN A 160 12.87 7.08 -7.88
N ARG A 161 12.86 5.76 -8.00
CA ARG A 161 14.07 4.93 -7.83
C ARG A 161 15.26 5.32 -8.69
N GLU A 162 15.01 6.04 -9.80
CA GLU A 162 16.04 6.38 -10.77
C GLU A 162 16.41 7.87 -10.77
N ASN A 163 15.70 8.69 -9.98
CA ASN A 163 15.93 10.13 -9.94
C ASN A 163 16.52 10.55 -8.59
N PRO A 164 17.58 11.34 -8.57
CA PRO A 164 18.08 11.92 -7.33
C PRO A 164 17.04 12.85 -6.72
N ILE A 165 16.90 12.82 -5.39
CA ILE A 165 16.06 13.75 -4.66
C ILE A 165 16.56 15.17 -4.91
N LYS A 166 15.68 16.06 -5.31
CA LYS A 166 16.02 17.46 -5.53
C LYS A 166 15.53 18.29 -4.35
N MET A 167 16.47 18.97 -3.72
CA MET A 167 16.21 19.79 -2.51
C MET A 167 15.37 21.03 -2.78
N ASP A 168 15.24 21.46 -4.01
CA ASP A 168 14.39 22.55 -4.48
C ASP A 168 12.92 22.16 -4.63
N ARG A 169 12.58 20.89 -4.43
CA ARG A 169 11.21 20.36 -4.48
C ARG A 169 10.59 20.28 -3.10
N ILE A 170 9.26 20.34 -3.05
CA ILE A 170 8.50 20.04 -1.84
C ILE A 170 8.59 18.53 -1.57
N ARG A 171 9.09 18.16 -0.42
CA ARG A 171 9.32 16.77 -0.01
C ARG A 171 8.17 16.32 0.86
N VAL A 172 7.50 15.26 0.45
CA VAL A 172 6.27 14.76 1.07
C VAL A 172 6.50 13.37 1.62
N GLY A 173 6.43 13.22 2.93
CA GLY A 173 6.39 11.91 3.61
C GLY A 173 4.95 11.39 3.63
N VAL A 174 4.71 10.22 3.10
CA VAL A 174 3.37 9.62 2.96
C VAL A 174 3.31 8.33 3.75
N PHE A 175 2.38 8.23 4.68
CA PHE A 175 2.27 7.11 5.61
C PHE A 175 0.92 6.40 5.47
N THR A 176 0.95 5.10 5.22
CA THR A 176 -0.24 4.24 5.17
C THR A 176 -0.03 2.98 6.02
N ASN A 177 -1.12 2.43 6.56
CA ASN A 177 -1.06 1.21 7.38
C ASN A 177 -0.95 -0.08 6.55
N ASP A 178 -1.03 0.00 5.24
CA ASP A 178 -0.90 -1.18 4.39
C ASP A 178 0.56 -1.51 4.10
N PRO A 179 0.91 -2.79 3.95
CA PRO A 179 2.22 -3.19 3.47
C PRO A 179 2.46 -2.63 2.07
N PHE A 180 3.66 -2.10 1.82
CA PHE A 180 3.96 -1.49 0.53
C PHE A 180 3.88 -2.45 -0.67
N GLU A 181 4.12 -3.74 -0.44
CA GLU A 181 4.06 -4.78 -1.47
C GLU A 181 2.64 -5.22 -1.84
N ASN A 182 1.65 -4.85 -1.01
CA ASN A 182 0.24 -5.25 -1.17
C ASN A 182 -0.65 -4.06 -0.81
N LEU A 183 -0.66 -3.02 -1.65
CA LEU A 183 -1.51 -1.86 -1.43
C LEU A 183 -2.97 -2.20 -1.71
N ALA A 184 -3.80 -2.07 -0.70
CA ALA A 184 -5.24 -2.15 -0.81
C ALA A 184 -5.81 -1.00 -1.68
N PRO A 185 -7.08 -1.04 -2.08
CA PRO A 185 -7.68 -0.02 -2.95
C PRO A 185 -7.44 1.41 -2.46
N CYS A 186 -7.66 1.65 -1.18
CA CYS A 186 -7.58 2.98 -0.62
C CYS A 186 -6.19 3.61 -0.74
N PRO A 187 -5.09 3.06 -0.19
CA PRO A 187 -3.77 3.65 -0.36
C PRO A 187 -3.32 3.67 -1.82
N TYR A 188 -3.72 2.69 -2.63
CA TYR A 188 -3.39 2.68 -4.04
C TYR A 188 -4.02 3.87 -4.79
N ILE A 189 -5.34 3.99 -4.72
CA ILE A 189 -6.10 5.02 -5.47
C ILE A 189 -5.83 6.40 -4.88
N ARG A 190 -5.93 6.54 -3.55
CA ARG A 190 -5.91 7.83 -2.88
C ARG A 190 -4.53 8.48 -2.82
N LEU A 191 -3.48 7.67 -2.75
CA LEU A 191 -2.10 8.11 -2.55
C LEU A 191 -1.19 7.67 -3.70
N HIS A 192 -0.98 6.36 -3.85
CA HIS A 192 0.06 5.84 -4.73
C HIS A 192 -0.09 6.30 -6.20
N ALA A 193 -1.24 6.07 -6.82
CA ALA A 193 -1.46 6.40 -8.23
C ALA A 193 -1.44 7.92 -8.46
N LEU A 194 -2.05 8.72 -7.57
CA LEU A 194 -2.03 10.18 -7.63
C LEU A 194 -0.63 10.75 -7.46
N PHE A 195 0.09 10.29 -6.44
CA PHE A 195 1.42 10.83 -6.16
C PHE A 195 2.46 10.34 -7.17
N SER A 196 2.27 9.16 -7.75
CA SER A 196 3.06 8.73 -8.92
C SER A 196 2.93 9.73 -10.05
N LYS A 197 1.72 10.16 -10.36
CA LYS A 197 1.47 11.15 -11.40
C LYS A 197 1.99 12.53 -11.04
N LEU A 198 1.79 12.98 -9.80
CA LEU A 198 2.35 14.24 -9.30
C LEU A 198 3.88 14.26 -9.29
N SER A 199 4.53 13.11 -9.09
CA SER A 199 6.00 13.01 -9.08
C SER A 199 6.63 13.27 -10.45
N GLU A 200 5.86 13.15 -11.54
CA GLU A 200 6.31 13.53 -12.88
C GLU A 200 6.53 15.06 -12.98
N SER A 201 5.90 15.84 -12.11
CA SER A 201 6.14 17.28 -12.03
C SER A 201 7.47 17.57 -11.34
N GLU A 202 8.12 18.68 -11.72
CA GLU A 202 9.36 19.11 -11.05
C GLU A 202 9.14 19.74 -9.66
N LYS A 203 7.92 19.75 -9.16
CA LYS A 203 7.53 20.46 -7.95
C LYS A 203 7.64 19.62 -6.68
N PHE A 204 7.41 18.29 -6.77
CA PHE A 204 7.30 17.40 -5.62
C PHE A 204 8.28 16.24 -5.66
N THR A 205 8.63 15.77 -4.46
CA THR A 205 9.29 14.49 -4.23
C THR A 205 8.52 13.75 -3.14
N PHE A 206 8.10 12.51 -3.41
CA PHE A 206 7.30 11.71 -2.49
C PHE A 206 8.11 10.56 -1.90
N PHE A 207 7.92 10.35 -0.61
CA PHE A 207 8.45 9.22 0.15
C PHE A 207 7.29 8.49 0.80
N MET A 208 6.96 7.31 0.31
CA MET A 208 5.82 6.55 0.79
C MET A 208 6.26 5.39 1.68
N TYR A 209 5.61 5.23 2.81
CA TYR A 209 5.91 4.25 3.84
C TYR A 209 4.69 3.41 4.17
N GLY A 210 4.84 2.10 4.10
CA GLY A 210 3.85 1.13 4.52
C GLY A 210 4.12 0.60 5.93
N MET A 211 3.22 -0.22 6.45
CA MET A 211 3.31 -0.79 7.80
C MET A 211 4.59 -1.62 8.04
N ASP A 212 5.08 -2.30 7.03
CA ASP A 212 6.33 -3.07 7.06
C ASP A 212 7.58 -2.20 7.26
N SER A 213 7.47 -0.91 6.96
CA SER A 213 8.54 0.07 7.11
C SER A 213 8.61 0.68 8.51
N PHE A 214 7.51 0.72 9.24
CA PHE A 214 7.38 1.49 10.48
C PHE A 214 8.27 1.00 11.61
N VAL A 215 8.43 -0.30 11.74
CA VAL A 215 9.25 -0.92 12.80
C VAL A 215 10.71 -0.53 12.68
N MET A 216 11.09 -0.04 11.51
CA MET A 216 12.47 0.22 11.13
C MET A 216 12.78 1.72 11.08
N MET A 217 11.79 2.60 11.30
CA MET A 217 11.95 4.05 11.13
C MET A 217 12.38 4.79 12.40
N ASP A 218 13.42 5.60 12.31
CA ASP A 218 13.69 6.63 13.30
C ASP A 218 12.95 7.94 12.94
N ILE A 219 11.65 7.92 13.22
CA ILE A 219 10.74 9.03 12.89
C ILE A 219 11.21 10.35 13.49
N ASP A 220 11.74 10.35 14.73
CA ASP A 220 12.18 11.58 15.38
C ASP A 220 13.32 12.26 14.63
N ASN A 221 14.31 11.50 14.23
CA ASN A 221 15.43 12.05 13.48
C ASN A 221 15.03 12.51 12.07
N ILE A 222 14.21 11.74 11.37
CA ILE A 222 13.68 12.12 10.03
C ILE A 222 13.00 13.48 10.09
N LEU A 223 12.09 13.63 11.02
CA LEU A 223 11.30 14.85 11.14
C LEU A 223 12.14 15.99 11.70
N ARG A 224 13.06 15.71 12.63
CA ARG A 224 14.00 16.70 13.16
C ARG A 224 14.91 17.27 12.08
N CYS A 225 15.35 16.44 11.16
CA CYS A 225 16.18 16.85 10.03
C CYS A 225 15.38 17.54 8.92
N LYS A 226 14.06 17.66 9.09
CA LYS A 226 13.17 18.24 8.07
C LYS A 226 13.36 17.59 6.70
N LEU A 227 13.47 16.25 6.69
CA LEU A 227 13.49 15.52 5.44
C LEU A 227 12.20 15.75 4.65
N PHE A 228 11.08 15.99 5.35
CA PHE A 228 9.79 16.31 4.77
C PHE A 228 9.38 17.74 5.08
N ASP A 229 8.82 18.40 4.10
CA ASP A 229 8.12 19.68 4.24
C ASP A 229 6.66 19.45 4.62
N VAL A 230 6.09 18.32 4.17
CA VAL A 230 4.71 17.89 4.40
C VAL A 230 4.70 16.42 4.80
N VAL A 231 3.87 16.08 5.76
CA VAL A 231 3.55 14.68 6.13
C VAL A 231 2.07 14.43 5.84
N VAL A 232 1.80 13.42 5.03
CA VAL A 232 0.46 12.91 4.71
C VAL A 232 0.26 11.59 5.44
N VAL A 233 -0.79 11.50 6.23
CA VAL A 233 -1.14 10.28 6.96
C VAL A 233 -2.51 9.79 6.52
N GLN A 234 -2.58 8.53 6.12
CA GLN A 234 -3.84 7.91 5.73
C GLN A 234 -4.41 7.06 6.86
N ARG A 235 -5.67 7.37 7.23
CA ARG A 235 -6.47 6.59 8.19
C ARG A 235 -5.77 6.44 9.55
N ILE A 236 -5.42 5.21 9.93
CA ILE A 236 -4.91 4.85 11.27
C ILE A 236 -3.49 4.33 11.16
N LEU A 237 -2.60 4.86 11.99
CA LEU A 237 -1.25 4.34 12.18
C LEU A 237 -1.00 4.04 13.66
N PRO A 238 -0.13 3.07 13.98
CA PRO A 238 0.19 2.72 15.36
C PRO A 238 0.85 3.84 16.18
N PHE A 239 1.39 4.89 15.51
CA PHE A 239 2.19 5.96 16.12
C PHE A 239 1.72 7.37 15.72
N LEU A 240 0.40 7.55 15.55
CA LEU A 240 -0.19 8.86 15.23
C LEU A 240 0.26 9.95 16.19
N ASP A 241 0.28 9.67 17.51
CA ASP A 241 0.67 10.64 18.52
C ASP A 241 2.12 11.11 18.36
N ILE A 242 3.02 10.18 18.04
CA ILE A 242 4.43 10.52 17.80
C ILE A 242 4.58 11.40 16.56
N LEU A 243 3.92 11.04 15.45
CA LEU A 243 3.95 11.86 14.24
C LEU A 243 3.40 13.25 14.49
N ARG A 244 2.25 13.36 15.13
CA ARG A 244 1.61 14.62 15.50
C ARG A 244 2.55 15.51 16.30
N GLU A 245 3.06 15.01 17.43
CA GLU A 245 3.92 15.78 18.33
C GLU A 245 5.20 16.24 17.65
N LYS A 246 5.83 15.37 16.85
CA LYS A 246 7.08 15.70 16.17
C LYS A 246 6.87 16.68 15.01
N CYS A 247 5.83 16.50 14.19
CA CYS A 247 5.51 17.44 13.13
C CYS A 247 5.21 18.83 13.68
N GLN A 248 4.40 18.94 14.75
CA GLN A 248 4.14 20.20 15.42
C GLN A 248 5.43 20.84 15.99
N LYS A 249 6.26 20.02 16.67
CA LYS A 249 7.53 20.49 17.25
C LYS A 249 8.49 21.06 16.21
N TYR A 250 8.55 20.42 15.03
CA TYR A 250 9.50 20.80 13.98
C TYR A 250 8.89 21.69 12.90
N GLY A 251 7.63 22.06 13.01
CA GLY A 251 6.94 22.93 12.06
C GLY A 251 6.79 22.30 10.68
N ILE A 252 6.48 20.99 10.64
CA ILE A 252 6.17 20.23 9.43
C ILE A 252 4.66 20.22 9.25
N LYS A 253 4.21 20.53 8.04
CA LYS A 253 2.78 20.52 7.71
C LYS A 253 2.19 19.13 7.79
N LEU A 254 1.04 19.01 8.48
CA LEU A 254 0.29 17.77 8.63
C LEU A 254 -0.94 17.74 7.74
N VAL A 255 -1.08 16.66 6.96
CA VAL A 255 -2.27 16.36 6.18
C VAL A 255 -2.83 15.01 6.63
N TYR A 256 -4.08 14.99 7.04
CA TYR A 256 -4.82 13.77 7.33
C TYR A 256 -5.67 13.37 6.12
N GLU A 257 -5.58 12.14 5.68
CA GLU A 257 -6.36 11.60 4.56
C GLU A 257 -7.26 10.46 5.03
N THR A 258 -8.54 10.53 4.69
CA THR A 258 -9.48 9.43 4.94
C THR A 258 -10.58 9.36 3.89
N ASP A 259 -10.96 8.16 3.51
CA ASP A 259 -12.06 7.85 2.61
C ASP A 259 -13.28 7.25 3.33
N ASP A 260 -13.14 6.95 4.63
CA ASP A 260 -14.19 6.41 5.50
C ASP A 260 -14.35 7.24 6.78
N ASP A 261 -15.56 7.23 7.36
CA ASP A 261 -15.87 7.78 8.70
C ASP A 261 -15.38 6.81 9.79
N LEU A 262 -14.08 6.83 10.06
CA LEU A 262 -13.46 5.88 11.01
C LEU A 262 -14.03 6.03 12.43
N LEU A 263 -14.37 7.25 12.85
CA LEU A 263 -14.95 7.47 14.18
C LEU A 263 -16.42 7.07 14.25
N GLY A 264 -17.08 6.92 13.11
CA GLY A 264 -18.45 6.45 12.96
C GLY A 264 -18.59 4.93 12.77
N VAL A 265 -17.52 4.16 12.93
CA VAL A 265 -17.57 2.68 12.80
C VAL A 265 -18.55 2.10 13.81
N GLU A 266 -19.49 1.28 13.33
CA GLU A 266 -20.54 0.70 14.13
C GLU A 266 -20.03 -0.38 15.11
N LYS A 267 -20.68 -0.51 16.26
CA LYS A 267 -20.30 -1.45 17.34
C LYS A 267 -20.27 -2.92 16.92
N ASN A 268 -21.03 -3.27 15.91
CA ASN A 268 -21.09 -4.64 15.36
C ASN A 268 -20.04 -4.91 14.26
N SER A 269 -19.26 -3.88 13.88
CA SER A 269 -18.16 -4.03 12.92
C SER A 269 -16.97 -4.78 13.55
N PRO A 270 -16.32 -5.68 12.82
CA PRO A 270 -15.08 -6.33 13.28
C PRO A 270 -13.95 -5.34 13.64
N SER A 271 -13.98 -4.14 13.06
CA SER A 271 -12.98 -3.10 13.30
C SER A 271 -13.28 -2.24 14.54
N TYR A 272 -14.48 -2.33 15.12
CA TYR A 272 -14.94 -1.42 16.17
C TYR A 272 -14.02 -1.38 17.39
N GLU A 273 -13.67 -2.54 17.94
CA GLU A 273 -12.83 -2.64 19.14
C GLU A 273 -11.45 -1.99 18.94
N TYR A 274 -10.88 -2.17 17.76
CA TYR A 274 -9.60 -1.56 17.42
C TYR A 274 -9.72 -0.04 17.28
N VAL A 275 -10.66 0.42 16.48
CA VAL A 275 -10.89 1.87 16.24
C VAL A 275 -11.25 2.57 17.54
N ASN A 276 -12.17 2.01 18.34
CA ASN A 276 -12.58 2.59 19.62
C ASN A 276 -11.41 2.75 20.60
N ARG A 277 -10.47 1.81 20.60
CA ARG A 277 -9.26 1.89 21.44
C ARG A 277 -8.34 3.03 21.05
N VAL A 278 -8.25 3.36 19.75
CA VAL A 278 -7.35 4.39 19.21
C VAL A 278 -8.07 5.68 18.80
N SER A 279 -9.38 5.79 19.07
CA SER A 279 -10.22 6.90 18.64
C SER A 279 -9.67 8.24 19.10
N LYS A 280 -9.19 8.32 20.34
CA LYS A 280 -8.63 9.58 20.87
C LYS A 280 -7.37 10.03 20.12
N SER A 281 -6.49 9.09 19.76
CA SER A 281 -5.30 9.42 18.96
C SER A 281 -5.68 9.89 17.55
N ILE A 282 -6.75 9.31 16.97
CA ILE A 282 -7.30 9.75 15.68
C ILE A 282 -7.87 11.17 15.77
N GLU A 283 -8.72 11.44 16.76
CA GLU A 283 -9.29 12.76 17.01
C GLU A 283 -8.20 13.81 17.19
N ASP A 284 -7.24 13.56 18.08
CA ASP A 284 -6.14 14.48 18.37
C ASP A 284 -5.26 14.73 17.13
N PHE A 285 -5.10 13.73 16.25
CA PHE A 285 -4.37 13.89 15.00
C PHE A 285 -5.15 14.73 13.97
N ILE A 286 -6.45 14.50 13.84
CA ILE A 286 -7.36 15.28 12.98
C ILE A 286 -7.36 16.75 13.42
N ASP A 287 -7.53 17.00 14.72
CA ASP A 287 -7.54 18.36 15.28
C ASP A 287 -6.23 19.12 15.02
N ALA A 288 -5.12 18.40 15.09
CA ALA A 288 -3.78 18.94 14.86
C ALA A 288 -3.40 19.10 13.38
N SER A 289 -4.14 18.48 12.48
CA SER A 289 -3.86 18.54 11.04
C SER A 289 -4.13 19.92 10.46
N ASP A 290 -3.25 20.37 9.57
CA ASP A 290 -3.40 21.63 8.83
C ASP A 290 -4.46 21.50 7.73
N VAL A 291 -4.54 20.31 7.13
CA VAL A 291 -5.51 19.98 6.07
C VAL A 291 -6.04 18.56 6.28
N ILE A 292 -7.32 18.37 6.00
CA ILE A 292 -7.99 17.06 5.99
C ILE A 292 -8.48 16.82 4.57
N THR A 293 -8.10 15.70 3.96
CA THR A 293 -8.59 15.29 2.64
C THR A 293 -9.57 14.14 2.75
N VAL A 294 -10.69 14.25 2.06
CA VAL A 294 -11.79 13.29 2.09
C VAL A 294 -12.37 13.05 0.70
N THR A 295 -13.15 11.98 0.54
CA THR A 295 -13.71 11.59 -0.76
C THR A 295 -15.01 12.27 -1.11
N THR A 296 -15.91 12.49 -0.13
CA THR A 296 -17.29 12.89 -0.39
C THR A 296 -17.73 14.10 0.45
N PRO A 297 -18.74 14.87 0.00
CA PRO A 297 -19.32 15.94 0.80
C PRO A 297 -19.92 15.46 2.12
N THR A 298 -20.52 14.28 2.14
CA THR A 298 -21.09 13.68 3.36
C THR A 298 -20.01 13.40 4.40
N LEU A 299 -18.90 12.86 3.96
CA LEU A 299 -17.74 12.64 4.84
C LEU A 299 -17.11 13.97 5.27
N ALA A 300 -17.02 14.97 4.38
CA ALA A 300 -16.49 16.28 4.70
C ALA A 300 -17.28 17.01 5.82
N ALA A 301 -18.60 16.80 5.88
CA ALA A 301 -19.45 17.37 6.91
C ALA A 301 -19.14 16.86 8.34
N LYS A 302 -18.31 15.82 8.49
CA LYS A 302 -17.84 15.30 9.78
C LYS A 302 -16.64 16.07 10.35
N PHE A 303 -16.00 16.93 9.55
CA PHE A 303 -14.75 17.61 9.87
C PHE A 303 -14.90 19.15 9.81
N ASP A 304 -13.89 19.86 10.29
CA ASP A 304 -13.82 21.33 10.20
C ASP A 304 -13.79 21.77 8.72
N GLU A 305 -14.79 22.51 8.30
CA GLU A 305 -14.93 23.00 6.92
C GLU A 305 -13.74 23.85 6.43
N ASN A 306 -13.07 24.55 7.36
CA ASN A 306 -11.94 25.42 7.02
C ASN A 306 -10.66 24.65 6.72
N LYS A 307 -10.57 23.39 7.16
CA LYS A 307 -9.42 22.51 6.96
C LYS A 307 -9.70 21.41 5.95
N THR A 308 -10.96 21.19 5.58
CA THR A 308 -11.36 20.02 4.79
C THR A 308 -11.39 20.32 3.29
N VAL A 309 -10.73 19.43 2.53
CA VAL A 309 -10.70 19.48 1.07
C VAL A 309 -11.28 18.18 0.50
N ILE A 310 -12.32 18.30 -0.32
CA ILE A 310 -12.92 17.16 -1.00
C ILE A 310 -12.12 16.84 -2.24
N ILE A 311 -11.53 15.65 -2.28
CA ILE A 311 -10.83 15.06 -3.41
C ILE A 311 -11.54 13.76 -3.76
N PRO A 312 -12.52 13.75 -4.68
CA PRO A 312 -13.27 12.56 -5.04
C PRO A 312 -12.38 11.46 -5.63
N ASN A 313 -12.85 10.22 -5.60
CA ASN A 313 -12.20 9.13 -6.33
C ASN A 313 -12.23 9.39 -7.85
N TYR A 314 -11.47 8.62 -8.59
CA TYR A 314 -11.28 8.81 -10.03
C TYR A 314 -10.97 7.47 -10.71
N TYR A 315 -11.01 7.47 -12.02
CA TYR A 315 -10.59 6.33 -12.83
C TYR A 315 -9.07 6.23 -12.87
N VAL A 316 -8.55 5.08 -12.45
CA VAL A 316 -7.12 4.77 -12.49
C VAL A 316 -6.83 4.00 -13.77
N ASP A 317 -6.35 4.71 -14.78
CA ASP A 317 -6.12 4.20 -16.14
C ASP A 317 -5.01 3.14 -16.25
N SER A 318 -4.09 3.12 -15.30
CA SER A 318 -2.97 2.18 -15.27
C SER A 318 -3.31 0.76 -14.78
N VAL A 319 -4.52 0.57 -14.21
CA VAL A 319 -4.85 -0.70 -13.54
C VAL A 319 -5.49 -1.70 -14.47
N PHE A 320 -6.39 -1.27 -15.36
CA PHE A 320 -7.07 -2.15 -16.28
C PHE A 320 -7.59 -1.43 -17.51
N ASP A 321 -7.61 -2.14 -18.62
CA ASP A 321 -8.12 -1.64 -19.89
C ASP A 321 -9.66 -1.61 -19.88
N ILE A 322 -10.21 -0.61 -20.55
CA ILE A 322 -11.65 -0.52 -20.79
C ILE A 322 -12.08 -1.74 -21.60
N LYS A 323 -13.05 -2.48 -21.08
CA LYS A 323 -13.56 -3.64 -21.79
C LYS A 323 -14.41 -3.23 -23.00
N ASP A 324 -14.06 -3.74 -24.16
CA ASP A 324 -14.90 -3.68 -25.36
C ASP A 324 -16.17 -4.50 -25.20
N ASP A 325 -17.12 -4.33 -26.15
CA ASP A 325 -18.38 -5.07 -26.16
C ASP A 325 -18.14 -6.59 -26.07
N ILE A 326 -18.54 -7.19 -24.94
CA ILE A 326 -18.40 -8.62 -24.76
C ILE A 326 -19.46 -9.29 -25.62
N LYS A 327 -19.04 -9.92 -26.72
CA LYS A 327 -19.89 -10.82 -27.48
C LYS A 327 -20.11 -12.07 -26.65
N LYS A 328 -21.24 -12.16 -25.96
CA LYS A 328 -21.60 -13.34 -25.19
C LYS A 328 -22.70 -14.14 -25.91
N GLU A 329 -22.39 -15.41 -26.10
CA GLU A 329 -23.35 -16.48 -26.26
C GLU A 329 -23.30 -17.30 -24.96
N GLY A 330 -24.42 -17.48 -24.29
CA GLY A 330 -24.49 -18.27 -23.07
C GLY A 330 -25.58 -17.83 -22.10
N ARG A 331 -25.58 -18.46 -20.95
CA ARG A 331 -26.45 -18.16 -19.83
C ARG A 331 -26.10 -16.77 -19.26
N LEU A 332 -27.12 -15.99 -18.96
CA LEU A 332 -26.95 -14.66 -18.39
C LEU A 332 -26.32 -14.75 -17.01
N LYS A 333 -25.42 -13.84 -16.70
CA LYS A 333 -24.72 -13.78 -15.41
C LYS A 333 -24.90 -12.46 -14.70
N LEU A 334 -25.37 -12.53 -13.48
CA LEU A 334 -25.34 -11.44 -12.53
C LEU A 334 -24.10 -11.60 -11.64
N GLY A 335 -23.50 -10.49 -11.22
CA GLY A 335 -22.33 -10.54 -10.38
C GLY A 335 -22.30 -9.52 -9.25
N TYR A 336 -21.63 -9.91 -8.17
CA TYR A 336 -21.29 -9.07 -7.03
C TYR A 336 -19.84 -9.30 -6.63
N TYR A 337 -19.12 -8.25 -6.24
CA TYR A 337 -17.84 -8.37 -5.56
C TYR A 337 -17.68 -7.36 -4.42
N GLY A 338 -17.08 -7.81 -3.33
CA GLY A 338 -16.85 -7.01 -2.14
C GLY A 338 -15.88 -7.64 -1.18
N THR A 339 -15.45 -6.90 -0.16
CA THR A 339 -14.64 -7.43 0.94
C THR A 339 -15.54 -8.09 1.98
N LEU A 340 -14.96 -8.87 2.91
CA LEU A 340 -15.67 -9.53 4.00
C LEU A 340 -16.49 -8.56 4.88
N THR A 341 -16.08 -7.31 4.97
CA THR A 341 -16.80 -6.27 5.73
C THR A 341 -18.16 -5.92 5.14
N HIS A 342 -18.44 -6.34 3.90
CA HIS A 342 -19.68 -6.11 3.16
C HIS A 342 -20.60 -7.33 3.12
N SER A 343 -20.43 -8.31 4.01
CA SER A 343 -21.29 -9.49 4.03
C SER A 343 -22.78 -9.15 4.23
N LYS A 344 -23.09 -8.20 5.11
CA LYS A 344 -24.46 -7.73 5.31
C LYS A 344 -25.07 -7.12 4.06
N ASP A 345 -24.28 -6.35 3.32
CA ASP A 345 -24.71 -5.71 2.08
C ASP A 345 -25.15 -6.76 1.05
N LEU A 346 -24.35 -7.83 0.88
CA LEU A 346 -24.68 -8.94 -0.01
C LEU A 346 -26.01 -9.59 0.35
N PHE A 347 -26.26 -9.82 1.64
CA PHE A 347 -27.47 -10.50 2.10
C PHE A 347 -28.76 -9.68 1.93
N LEU A 348 -28.68 -8.36 1.72
CA LEU A 348 -29.83 -7.52 1.44
C LEU A 348 -30.61 -7.98 0.21
N ILE A 349 -29.92 -8.51 -0.80
CA ILE A 349 -30.55 -8.93 -2.07
C ILE A 349 -30.82 -10.44 -2.16
N LYS A 350 -30.61 -11.22 -1.08
CA LYS A 350 -30.84 -12.67 -1.11
C LYS A 350 -32.25 -13.02 -1.62
N ASN A 351 -33.27 -12.42 -1.03
CA ASN A 351 -34.67 -12.69 -1.40
C ASN A 351 -34.98 -12.26 -2.85
N VAL A 352 -34.36 -11.16 -3.29
CA VAL A 352 -34.47 -10.65 -4.66
C VAL A 352 -33.94 -11.68 -5.65
N ILE A 353 -32.74 -12.19 -5.43
CA ILE A 353 -32.09 -13.19 -6.29
C ILE A 353 -32.92 -14.49 -6.33
N LEU A 354 -33.39 -14.98 -5.18
CA LEU A 354 -34.23 -16.17 -5.13
C LEU A 354 -35.50 -16.01 -5.93
N LYS A 355 -36.22 -14.88 -5.78
CA LYS A 355 -37.48 -14.61 -6.56
C LYS A 355 -37.20 -14.48 -8.07
N LEU A 356 -36.07 -13.89 -8.45
CA LEU A 356 -35.70 -13.78 -9.87
C LEU A 356 -35.32 -15.14 -10.47
N ASN A 357 -34.66 -16.01 -9.71
CA ASN A 357 -34.30 -17.38 -10.13
C ASN A 357 -35.55 -18.27 -10.38
N GLU A 358 -36.70 -17.98 -9.75
CA GLU A 358 -37.95 -18.67 -10.02
C GLU A 358 -38.48 -18.36 -11.42
N LYS A 359 -38.14 -17.21 -12.01
CA LYS A 359 -38.65 -16.71 -13.28
C LYS A 359 -37.66 -16.80 -14.43
N TYR A 360 -36.38 -16.64 -14.16
CA TYR A 360 -35.34 -16.46 -15.17
C TYR A 360 -34.19 -17.44 -14.95
N ASP A 361 -33.58 -17.88 -16.03
CA ASP A 361 -32.43 -18.75 -16.03
C ASP A 361 -31.11 -17.90 -16.10
N PHE A 362 -30.47 -17.64 -14.96
CA PHE A 362 -29.21 -16.94 -14.86
C PHE A 362 -28.32 -17.52 -13.77
N ASP A 363 -27.04 -17.20 -13.80
CA ASP A 363 -26.12 -17.48 -12.72
C ASP A 363 -25.90 -16.20 -11.91
N PHE A 364 -25.93 -16.30 -10.58
CA PHE A 364 -25.47 -15.23 -9.71
C PHE A 364 -24.10 -15.60 -9.14
N GLU A 365 -23.06 -14.89 -9.57
CA GLU A 365 -21.67 -15.13 -9.20
C GLU A 365 -21.22 -14.09 -8.16
N VAL A 366 -20.53 -14.56 -7.09
CA VAL A 366 -20.11 -13.72 -5.97
C VAL A 366 -18.62 -13.88 -5.73
N ILE A 367 -17.92 -12.75 -5.64
CA ILE A 367 -16.49 -12.67 -5.33
C ILE A 367 -16.31 -11.98 -3.96
N GLY A 368 -15.86 -12.71 -2.94
CA GLY A 368 -15.73 -12.19 -1.57
C GLY A 368 -17.09 -11.84 -0.95
N GLY A 369 -17.10 -10.96 0.05
CA GLY A 369 -18.34 -10.53 0.73
C GLY A 369 -19.00 -11.59 1.63
N PHE A 370 -18.36 -12.74 1.87
CA PHE A 370 -18.84 -13.79 2.76
C PHE A 370 -17.66 -14.61 3.32
N ASN A 371 -17.86 -15.20 4.50
CA ASN A 371 -16.93 -16.18 5.06
C ASN A 371 -17.41 -17.59 4.73
N ALA A 372 -16.51 -18.48 4.36
CA ALA A 372 -16.80 -19.90 4.18
C ALA A 372 -17.22 -20.60 5.49
N SER A 373 -16.99 -19.96 6.64
CA SER A 373 -17.42 -20.45 7.98
C SER A 373 -18.80 -19.95 8.39
N ASP A 374 -19.35 -18.95 7.70
CA ASP A 374 -20.73 -18.56 7.91
C ASP A 374 -21.60 -19.70 7.34
N ASP A 375 -22.68 -20.08 8.03
CA ASP A 375 -23.69 -21.03 7.52
C ASP A 375 -24.41 -20.41 6.30
N VAL A 376 -23.64 -20.16 5.25
CA VAL A 376 -24.14 -19.66 4.00
C VAL A 376 -24.74 -20.85 3.28
N ASP A 377 -26.05 -20.86 3.22
CA ASP A 377 -26.79 -21.73 2.32
C ASP A 377 -26.46 -21.28 0.90
N GLU A 378 -25.38 -21.83 0.33
CA GLU A 378 -24.74 -21.42 -0.92
C GLU A 378 -25.60 -21.70 -2.17
N GLU A 379 -26.82 -22.22 -1.99
CA GLU A 379 -27.71 -22.56 -3.11
C GLU A 379 -28.17 -21.34 -3.93
N TRP A 380 -28.04 -20.11 -3.39
CA TRP A 380 -28.54 -18.91 -4.08
C TRP A 380 -27.50 -18.11 -4.86
N PHE A 381 -26.21 -18.42 -4.72
CA PHE A 381 -25.14 -17.83 -5.53
C PHE A 381 -24.01 -18.84 -5.81
N LYS A 382 -23.17 -18.54 -6.79
CA LYS A 382 -21.97 -19.29 -7.14
C LYS A 382 -20.73 -18.51 -6.67
N PRO A 383 -19.99 -19.01 -5.67
CA PRO A 383 -18.77 -18.37 -5.25
C PRO A 383 -17.68 -18.48 -6.33
N ILE A 384 -17.00 -17.40 -6.58
CA ILE A 384 -15.75 -17.39 -7.37
C ILE A 384 -14.56 -17.29 -6.42
N GLU A 385 -13.64 -18.22 -6.55
CA GLU A 385 -12.46 -18.32 -5.71
C GLU A 385 -11.51 -17.13 -5.95
N LEU A 386 -11.07 -16.49 -4.85
CA LEU A 386 -10.15 -15.38 -4.92
C LEU A 386 -8.73 -15.83 -5.30
N PRO A 387 -8.01 -15.05 -6.10
CA PRO A 387 -6.62 -15.37 -6.41
C PRO A 387 -5.71 -15.21 -5.19
N PRO A 388 -4.57 -15.87 -5.16
CA PRO A 388 -3.50 -15.53 -4.24
C PRO A 388 -3.12 -14.05 -4.39
N ASN A 389 -2.82 -13.37 -3.29
CA ASN A 389 -2.50 -11.94 -3.26
C ASN A 389 -3.64 -10.99 -3.66
N ASN A 390 -4.88 -11.38 -3.39
CA ASN A 390 -6.08 -10.58 -3.63
C ASN A 390 -6.16 -9.26 -2.85
N MET A 391 -5.26 -9.02 -1.91
CA MET A 391 -5.17 -7.76 -1.15
C MET A 391 -4.51 -6.63 -1.95
N ASP A 392 -3.74 -6.95 -2.97
CA ASP A 392 -3.14 -5.96 -3.86
C ASP A 392 -4.16 -5.50 -4.91
N PHE A 393 -4.49 -4.22 -4.90
CA PHE A 393 -5.55 -3.66 -5.74
C PHE A 393 -5.27 -3.83 -7.24
N GLU A 394 -4.06 -3.55 -7.68
CA GLU A 394 -3.68 -3.65 -9.09
C GLU A 394 -3.79 -5.09 -9.59
N LYS A 395 -3.26 -6.04 -8.82
CA LYS A 395 -3.33 -7.46 -9.16
C LYS A 395 -4.76 -7.98 -9.11
N PHE A 396 -5.53 -7.56 -8.10
CA PHE A 396 -6.93 -7.95 -7.98
C PHE A 396 -7.76 -7.44 -9.16
N MET A 397 -7.67 -6.15 -9.50
CA MET A 397 -8.44 -5.59 -10.61
C MET A 397 -8.00 -6.15 -11.96
N GLY A 398 -6.69 -6.37 -12.15
CA GLY A 398 -6.16 -7.04 -13.33
C GLY A 398 -6.65 -8.48 -13.49
N TRP A 399 -6.82 -9.21 -12.39
CA TRP A 399 -7.41 -10.54 -12.36
C TRP A 399 -8.94 -10.47 -12.58
N LEU A 400 -9.63 -9.60 -11.86
CA LEU A 400 -11.07 -9.42 -11.94
C LEU A 400 -11.50 -9.13 -13.38
N SER A 401 -10.85 -8.19 -14.03
CA SER A 401 -11.15 -7.78 -15.41
C SER A 401 -11.03 -8.94 -16.42
N LYS A 402 -10.20 -9.94 -16.15
CA LYS A 402 -9.99 -11.11 -17.02
C LYS A 402 -10.90 -12.28 -16.67
N THR A 403 -11.32 -12.36 -15.40
CA THR A 403 -12.05 -13.52 -14.87
C THR A 403 -13.56 -13.37 -15.04
N ILE A 404 -14.10 -12.18 -14.74
CA ILE A 404 -15.53 -11.97 -14.82
C ILE A 404 -15.99 -11.79 -16.27
N ASP A 405 -17.13 -12.39 -16.53
CA ASP A 405 -17.87 -12.24 -17.77
C ASP A 405 -19.36 -11.94 -17.52
N TRP A 406 -19.63 -11.16 -16.48
CA TRP A 406 -20.99 -10.79 -16.06
C TRP A 406 -21.70 -9.92 -17.10
N ASP A 407 -23.05 -10.00 -17.10
CA ASP A 407 -23.92 -9.17 -17.93
C ASP A 407 -24.50 -7.99 -17.16
N ILE A 408 -24.66 -8.16 -15.84
CA ILE A 408 -25.24 -7.20 -14.91
C ILE A 408 -24.45 -7.28 -13.61
N ALA A 409 -24.21 -6.16 -12.97
CA ALA A 409 -23.66 -6.11 -11.62
C ALA A 409 -24.68 -5.54 -10.63
N VAL A 410 -24.62 -6.03 -9.39
CA VAL A 410 -25.46 -5.53 -8.29
C VAL A 410 -24.58 -4.98 -7.18
N VAL A 411 -24.97 -3.84 -6.62
CA VAL A 411 -24.20 -3.11 -5.59
C VAL A 411 -25.14 -2.77 -4.43
N PRO A 412 -25.60 -3.76 -3.68
CA PRO A 412 -26.35 -3.53 -2.47
C PRO A 412 -25.44 -2.87 -1.42
N LEU A 413 -26.00 -1.94 -0.67
CA LEU A 413 -25.32 -1.25 0.43
C LEU A 413 -26.33 -0.94 1.52
N GLU A 414 -26.04 -1.36 2.76
CA GLU A 414 -26.90 -1.10 3.92
C GLU A 414 -26.94 0.42 4.19
N ASP A 415 -28.14 0.96 4.42
CA ASP A 415 -28.28 2.36 4.77
C ASP A 415 -27.91 2.58 6.24
N SER A 416 -26.67 3.01 6.44
CA SER A 416 -26.13 3.35 7.77
C SER A 416 -25.34 4.66 7.71
N PRO A 417 -25.20 5.37 8.84
CA PRO A 417 -24.41 6.60 8.88
C PRO A 417 -22.96 6.42 8.40
N PHE A 418 -22.36 5.27 8.63
CA PHE A 418 -21.04 4.93 8.14
C PHE A 418 -21.03 4.79 6.61
N ASN A 419 -21.97 4.00 6.07
CA ASN A 419 -22.04 3.76 4.63
C ASN A 419 -22.45 4.99 3.83
N GLN A 420 -23.22 5.92 4.42
CA GLN A 420 -23.56 7.21 3.78
C GLN A 420 -22.33 8.09 3.52
N CYS A 421 -21.22 7.87 4.23
CA CYS A 421 -19.95 8.56 4.02
C CYS A 421 -19.08 7.97 2.91
N LYS A 422 -19.39 6.75 2.43
CA LYS A 422 -18.61 6.06 1.39
C LYS A 422 -18.66 6.80 0.04
N SER A 423 -17.73 6.42 -0.83
CA SER A 423 -17.63 6.99 -2.18
C SER A 423 -18.25 6.09 -3.24
N GLU A 424 -18.43 6.67 -4.39
CA GLU A 424 -18.99 6.06 -5.62
C GLU A 424 -17.99 5.13 -6.36
N LEU A 425 -16.95 4.68 -5.72
CA LEU A 425 -15.87 3.90 -6.37
C LEU A 425 -16.41 2.69 -7.14
N LYS A 426 -17.43 2.00 -6.61
CA LYS A 426 -18.08 0.88 -7.31
C LYS A 426 -18.72 1.27 -8.65
N PHE A 427 -19.29 2.47 -8.74
CA PHE A 427 -19.81 2.96 -10.01
C PHE A 427 -18.68 3.14 -11.04
N ILE A 428 -17.57 3.74 -10.63
CA ILE A 428 -16.40 3.94 -11.49
C ILE A 428 -15.84 2.59 -11.97
N GLU A 429 -15.61 1.67 -11.05
CA GLU A 429 -15.07 0.34 -11.34
C GLU A 429 -15.97 -0.45 -12.32
N LEU A 430 -17.27 -0.50 -12.06
CA LEU A 430 -18.23 -1.22 -12.92
C LEU A 430 -18.34 -0.60 -14.31
N ALA A 431 -18.35 0.72 -14.42
CA ALA A 431 -18.37 1.41 -15.70
C ALA A 431 -17.17 1.03 -16.58
N ILE A 432 -15.96 0.98 -16.00
CA ILE A 432 -14.73 0.59 -16.71
C ILE A 432 -14.74 -0.91 -17.04
N LEU A 433 -15.27 -1.75 -16.15
CA LEU A 433 -15.46 -3.18 -16.40
C LEU A 433 -16.53 -3.45 -17.45
N GLY A 434 -17.24 -2.42 -17.91
CA GLY A 434 -18.27 -2.53 -18.93
C GLY A 434 -19.54 -3.20 -18.44
N LEU A 435 -19.90 -3.00 -17.18
CA LEU A 435 -21.05 -3.64 -16.53
C LEU A 435 -22.15 -2.61 -16.21
N PRO A 436 -23.39 -2.80 -16.70
CA PRO A 436 -24.52 -2.05 -16.20
C PRO A 436 -24.79 -2.44 -14.74
N GLY A 437 -24.90 -1.46 -13.85
CA GLY A 437 -25.08 -1.66 -12.41
C GLY A 437 -26.49 -1.35 -11.92
N VAL A 438 -26.94 -2.10 -10.92
CA VAL A 438 -28.08 -1.75 -10.05
C VAL A 438 -27.51 -1.49 -8.65
N TYR A 439 -27.83 -0.32 -8.10
CA TYR A 439 -27.23 0.19 -6.86
C TYR A 439 -28.33 0.46 -5.82
N SER A 440 -28.00 0.37 -4.53
CA SER A 440 -28.88 0.87 -3.47
C SER A 440 -29.16 2.35 -3.65
N ASP A 441 -30.44 2.77 -3.56
CA ASP A 441 -30.84 4.18 -3.63
C ASP A 441 -30.51 4.87 -2.30
N MET A 442 -29.28 5.34 -2.20
CA MET A 442 -28.77 6.09 -1.05
C MET A 442 -27.80 7.17 -1.50
N CYS A 443 -27.43 8.10 -0.58
CA CYS A 443 -26.68 9.30 -0.95
C CYS A 443 -25.37 9.04 -1.68
N VAL A 444 -24.74 7.88 -1.48
CA VAL A 444 -23.51 7.46 -2.20
C VAL A 444 -23.75 7.38 -3.70
N TYR A 445 -24.86 6.78 -4.11
CA TYR A 445 -25.16 6.50 -5.52
C TYR A 445 -26.18 7.45 -6.14
N ASN A 446 -27.18 7.94 -5.39
CA ASN A 446 -28.22 8.81 -5.96
C ASN A 446 -27.70 10.21 -6.37
N ASN A 447 -26.53 10.62 -5.88
CA ASN A 447 -25.83 11.80 -6.36
C ASN A 447 -25.00 11.58 -7.64
N VAL A 448 -24.80 10.33 -8.02
CA VAL A 448 -23.90 9.93 -9.10
C VAL A 448 -24.66 9.21 -10.21
N VAL A 449 -25.50 8.24 -9.88
CA VAL A 449 -26.26 7.45 -10.83
C VAL A 449 -27.52 8.20 -11.29
N SER A 450 -27.66 8.36 -12.60
CA SER A 450 -28.90 8.85 -13.22
C SER A 450 -29.80 7.65 -13.52
N ASP A 451 -30.81 7.42 -12.68
CA ASP A 451 -31.67 6.21 -12.75
C ASP A 451 -32.20 5.94 -14.14
N GLY A 452 -32.01 4.74 -14.63
CA GLY A 452 -32.37 4.29 -15.97
C GLY A 452 -31.52 4.83 -17.12
N VAL A 453 -30.51 5.64 -16.86
CA VAL A 453 -29.62 6.25 -17.87
C VAL A 453 -28.23 5.64 -17.85
N ASP A 454 -27.53 5.72 -16.71
CA ASP A 454 -26.16 5.22 -16.54
C ASP A 454 -26.03 4.17 -15.42
N GLY A 455 -27.16 3.75 -14.86
CA GLY A 455 -27.34 2.73 -13.84
C GLY A 455 -28.79 2.67 -13.41
N PHE A 456 -29.13 1.80 -12.50
CA PHE A 456 -30.41 1.79 -11.81
C PHE A 456 -30.23 1.98 -10.31
N LEU A 457 -31.21 2.65 -9.68
CA LEU A 457 -31.29 2.82 -8.23
C LEU A 457 -32.47 2.01 -7.69
N ALA A 458 -32.28 1.32 -6.57
CA ALA A 458 -33.34 0.52 -5.95
C ALA A 458 -33.28 0.66 -4.41
N SER A 459 -34.45 0.93 -3.80
CA SER A 459 -34.62 1.17 -2.37
C SER A 459 -35.21 -0.02 -1.61
N ASP A 460 -35.96 -0.89 -2.30
CA ASP A 460 -36.62 -2.06 -1.72
C ASP A 460 -36.61 -3.27 -2.66
N ASP A 461 -37.04 -4.44 -2.17
CA ASP A 461 -37.03 -5.70 -2.91
C ASP A 461 -37.79 -5.61 -4.24
N GLU A 462 -38.90 -4.90 -4.28
CA GLU A 462 -39.72 -4.74 -5.48
C GLU A 462 -39.00 -3.94 -6.56
N GLU A 463 -38.35 -2.86 -6.19
CA GLU A 463 -37.53 -2.06 -7.11
C GLU A 463 -36.30 -2.82 -7.58
N TRP A 464 -35.61 -3.53 -6.70
CA TRP A 464 -34.49 -4.39 -7.08
C TRP A 464 -34.91 -5.42 -8.13
N ILE A 465 -36.02 -6.12 -7.90
CA ILE A 465 -36.57 -7.10 -8.85
C ILE A 465 -36.90 -6.42 -10.19
N GLU A 466 -37.63 -5.31 -10.16
CA GLU A 466 -38.05 -4.58 -11.39
C GLU A 466 -36.82 -4.14 -12.21
N LYS A 467 -35.83 -3.54 -11.56
CA LYS A 467 -34.65 -2.99 -12.25
C LYS A 467 -33.75 -4.10 -12.82
N ILE A 468 -33.52 -5.17 -12.06
CA ILE A 468 -32.77 -6.32 -12.55
C ILE A 468 -33.50 -7.01 -13.68
N GLU A 469 -34.83 -7.20 -13.58
CA GLU A 469 -35.69 -7.81 -14.60
C GLU A 469 -35.61 -7.03 -15.92
N LYS A 470 -35.67 -5.69 -15.89
CA LYS A 470 -35.46 -4.84 -17.08
C LYS A 470 -34.14 -5.14 -17.77
N LEU A 471 -33.04 -5.27 -16.97
CA LEU A 471 -31.73 -5.58 -17.52
C LEU A 471 -31.63 -7.04 -18.03
N ILE A 472 -32.30 -8.00 -17.40
CA ILE A 472 -32.36 -9.38 -17.87
C ILE A 472 -33.01 -9.44 -19.24
N LEU A 473 -34.15 -8.76 -19.42
CA LEU A 473 -34.99 -8.85 -20.61
C LEU A 473 -34.50 -8.02 -21.80
N ASP A 474 -33.80 -6.91 -21.55
CA ASP A 474 -33.41 -5.98 -22.62
C ASP A 474 -31.86 -5.83 -22.72
N LYS A 475 -31.27 -6.55 -23.68
CA LYS A 475 -29.86 -6.47 -24.03
C LYS A 475 -29.45 -5.08 -24.53
N SER A 476 -30.36 -4.39 -25.24
CA SER A 476 -30.07 -3.05 -25.77
C SER A 476 -30.00 -2.03 -24.65
N LEU A 477 -30.87 -2.17 -23.64
CA LEU A 477 -30.85 -1.35 -22.45
C LEU A 477 -29.53 -1.55 -21.67
N ARG A 478 -29.07 -2.81 -21.47
CA ARG A 478 -27.77 -3.09 -20.85
C ARG A 478 -26.62 -2.35 -21.56
N LYS A 479 -26.61 -2.43 -22.91
CA LYS A 479 -25.59 -1.75 -23.71
C LYS A 479 -25.65 -0.23 -23.57
N ASN A 480 -26.84 0.36 -23.56
CA ASN A 480 -27.03 1.80 -23.44
C ASN A 480 -26.53 2.29 -22.06
N ILE A 481 -26.99 1.65 -20.99
CA ILE A 481 -26.56 2.00 -19.60
C ILE A 481 -25.04 1.89 -19.45
N ARG A 482 -24.46 0.78 -19.89
CA ARG A 482 -23.01 0.59 -19.91
C ARG A 482 -22.28 1.74 -20.59
N ASN A 483 -22.68 2.09 -21.81
CA ASN A 483 -22.03 3.13 -22.59
C ASN A 483 -22.15 4.51 -21.92
N ASN A 484 -23.32 4.81 -21.36
CA ASN A 484 -23.56 6.06 -20.66
C ASN A 484 -22.71 6.16 -19.38
N ALA A 485 -22.66 5.08 -18.58
CA ALA A 485 -21.79 5.01 -17.40
C ALA A 485 -20.31 5.21 -17.75
N LEU A 486 -19.85 4.50 -18.79
CA LEU A 486 -18.46 4.64 -19.25
C LEU A 486 -18.16 6.07 -19.73
N ASN A 487 -19.04 6.67 -20.55
CA ASN A 487 -18.85 8.04 -21.03
C ASN A 487 -18.77 9.03 -19.86
N LYS A 488 -19.64 8.87 -18.85
CA LYS A 488 -19.64 9.69 -17.66
C LYS A 488 -18.33 9.55 -16.88
N VAL A 489 -17.83 8.33 -16.68
CA VAL A 489 -16.56 8.12 -15.99
C VAL A 489 -15.41 8.75 -16.76
N LEU A 490 -15.37 8.59 -18.07
CA LEU A 490 -14.32 9.18 -18.92
C LEU A 490 -14.40 10.71 -19.05
N SER A 491 -15.54 11.34 -18.72
CA SER A 491 -15.64 12.81 -18.70
C SER A 491 -15.42 13.40 -17.32
N ASP A 492 -15.94 12.78 -16.25
CA ASP A 492 -16.07 13.43 -14.94
C ASP A 492 -15.09 12.90 -13.89
N TYR A 493 -14.48 11.72 -14.15
CA TYR A 493 -13.65 11.01 -13.18
C TYR A 493 -12.18 10.88 -13.61
N LEU A 494 -11.69 11.84 -14.38
CA LEU A 494 -10.27 11.88 -14.76
C LEU A 494 -9.39 12.31 -13.58
N ILE A 495 -8.14 11.91 -13.62
CA ILE A 495 -7.17 12.16 -12.56
C ILE A 495 -6.78 13.64 -12.43
N ASP A 496 -6.85 14.43 -13.50
CA ASP A 496 -6.25 15.77 -13.58
C ASP A 496 -6.76 16.75 -12.51
N ASP A 497 -8.08 16.82 -12.31
CA ASP A 497 -8.66 17.67 -11.25
C ASP A 497 -8.18 17.29 -9.84
N ARG A 498 -7.94 16.00 -9.63
CA ARG A 498 -7.47 15.45 -8.35
C ARG A 498 -6.02 15.81 -8.10
N ILE A 499 -5.22 15.80 -9.17
CA ILE A 499 -3.82 16.26 -9.18
C ILE A 499 -3.73 17.73 -8.80
N GLU A 500 -4.55 18.60 -9.38
CA GLU A 500 -4.57 20.03 -9.07
C GLU A 500 -4.94 20.27 -7.60
N LYS A 501 -5.98 19.60 -7.10
CA LYS A 501 -6.39 19.69 -5.69
C LYS A 501 -5.27 19.24 -4.74
N TRP A 502 -4.67 18.09 -4.99
CA TRP A 502 -3.54 17.61 -4.20
C TRP A 502 -2.33 18.55 -4.28
N SER A 503 -2.00 19.06 -5.45
CA SER A 503 -0.94 20.07 -5.61
C SER A 503 -1.21 21.30 -4.73
N SER A 504 -2.46 21.77 -4.67
CA SER A 504 -2.86 22.87 -3.79
C SER A 504 -2.74 22.50 -2.31
N VAL A 505 -3.21 21.30 -1.91
CA VAL A 505 -3.09 20.79 -0.54
C VAL A 505 -1.64 20.74 -0.09
N LEU A 506 -0.74 20.25 -0.92
CA LEU A 506 0.67 20.08 -0.56
C LEU A 506 1.48 21.38 -0.55
N THR A 507 0.99 22.45 -1.16
CA THR A 507 1.72 23.73 -1.27
C THR A 507 1.27 24.83 -0.32
N LYS A 508 0.03 24.80 0.13
CA LYS A 508 -0.53 25.79 1.08
C LYS A 508 -0.16 25.42 2.50
#